data_a82c2c72a347703c3c2404e3cce8514d
#
_entry.id   a82c2c72a347703c3c2404e3cce8514d
#
_cell.length_a   1.000
_cell.length_b   1.000
_cell.length_c   1.000
_cell.angle_alpha   90.00
_cell.angle_beta   90.00
_cell.angle_gamma   90.00
#
_symmetry.space_group_name_H-M   'P 1'
#
loop_
_entity.id
_entity.type
_entity.pdbx_description
1 polymer ?
#
loop_
_entity_poly.entity_id
_entity_poly.type
_entity_poly.pdbx_seq_one_letter_code
_entity_poly.pdbx_strand_id
1 'polypeptide(L)'
;MKKTFLVFLVLLTVLCFAAGCGQKAPADKSGAVSTGPYQFRSDELANYVIVYSDENPDYFDLAYRLNEQIYTKYGKILNVIRSSNATPSPYEILLGDTGRVMEYSVTVQDGKFRIHVGGSFSAEKAIDFLCQQVFNGQEFALDSGEYYQTSFLTASQEMTEDATARIMSANILADAFADSSYKEAHYRAEIFAGMLVSYTPDILGIQEADENWNDVLDMYLEKIQKSHGITYDRLLASYENKVNYSSLLYRSDKFKAETSDLSVFSWWTNKAFNHNYHMRNVSWARFSALDAPEKTFLVANTHWSYRTEHANGQTCLFGSNTPIAVNELRTQCKDETNRILSTLRQENPGVPIFLTGDFNTSLPFFTDSGWTPAAFRLISEEALNSGTSISLVPSSGHFDHLFGTGNYTIKHFAFFNNTNQHSLLTDHPFVYADLAF
;
A
#
# COMPACT_ATOMS: atom_id res chain seq x y z
N MET A 1 8.13 -24.01 -14.88
CA MET A 1 7.09 -25.04 -15.16
C MET A 1 5.65 -24.53 -14.84
N LYS A 2 5.41 -23.65 -13.87
CA LYS A 2 4.04 -23.16 -13.56
C LYS A 2 3.46 -22.19 -14.61
N LYS A 3 4.25 -21.35 -15.26
CA LYS A 3 3.77 -20.40 -16.29
C LYS A 3 3.28 -21.08 -17.58
N THR A 4 3.83 -22.25 -17.92
CA THR A 4 3.44 -22.98 -19.13
C THR A 4 2.09 -23.69 -18.96
N PHE A 5 1.70 -24.02 -17.73
CA PHE A 5 0.42 -24.69 -17.46
C PHE A 5 -0.77 -23.72 -17.54
N LEU A 6 -0.56 -22.47 -17.11
CA LEU A 6 -1.60 -21.44 -17.16
C LEU A 6 -1.93 -21.02 -18.59
N VAL A 7 -0.90 -20.90 -19.46
CA VAL A 7 -1.08 -20.58 -20.89
C VAL A 7 -1.84 -21.71 -21.62
N PHE A 8 -1.65 -22.97 -21.22
CA PHE A 8 -2.36 -24.09 -21.83
C PHE A 8 -3.83 -24.14 -21.44
N LEU A 9 -4.17 -23.77 -20.22
CA LEU A 9 -5.56 -23.73 -19.74
C LEU A 9 -6.34 -22.57 -20.41
N VAL A 10 -5.70 -21.39 -20.58
CA VAL A 10 -6.29 -20.24 -21.26
C VAL A 10 -6.49 -20.55 -22.77
N LEU A 11 -5.56 -21.27 -23.42
CA LEU A 11 -5.73 -21.66 -24.83
C LEU A 11 -6.85 -22.69 -25.00
N LEU A 12 -7.06 -23.59 -24.06
CA LEU A 12 -8.13 -24.59 -24.15
C LEU A 12 -9.52 -23.95 -23.96
N THR A 13 -9.64 -22.94 -23.08
CA THR A 13 -10.89 -22.19 -22.91
C THR A 13 -11.22 -21.33 -24.12
N VAL A 14 -10.25 -20.70 -24.76
CA VAL A 14 -10.46 -19.88 -25.98
C VAL A 14 -10.88 -20.75 -27.17
N LEU A 15 -10.38 -21.98 -27.29
CA LEU A 15 -10.78 -22.90 -28.36
C LEU A 15 -12.20 -23.46 -28.17
N CYS A 16 -12.72 -23.58 -26.98
CA CYS A 16 -14.11 -23.96 -26.72
C CYS A 16 -15.12 -22.85 -27.05
N PHE A 17 -14.72 -21.57 -27.01
CA PHE A 17 -15.59 -20.44 -27.35
C PHE A 17 -15.73 -20.19 -28.86
N ALA A 18 -14.87 -20.78 -29.70
CA ALA A 18 -14.95 -20.64 -31.16
C ALA A 18 -15.94 -21.63 -31.86
N ALA A 19 -16.44 -22.63 -31.13
CA ALA A 19 -17.47 -23.52 -31.63
C ALA A 19 -18.85 -22.98 -31.19
N GLY A 20 -19.37 -22.04 -31.98
CA GLY A 20 -20.65 -21.38 -31.74
C GLY A 20 -21.82 -22.35 -31.61
N CYS A 21 -22.28 -22.60 -30.40
CA CYS A 21 -23.64 -23.06 -30.18
C CYS A 21 -24.51 -21.79 -30.02
N GLY A 22 -25.20 -21.47 -31.12
CA GLY A 22 -26.25 -20.43 -31.07
C GLY A 22 -27.37 -20.84 -30.14
N GLN A 23 -27.29 -20.40 -28.85
CA GLN A 23 -28.46 -20.35 -28.00
C GLN A 23 -29.23 -19.07 -28.39
N LYS A 24 -30.44 -19.25 -28.90
CA LYS A 24 -31.41 -18.17 -29.08
C LYS A 24 -31.60 -17.51 -27.73
N ALA A 25 -31.37 -16.20 -27.66
CA ALA A 25 -31.77 -15.38 -26.53
C ALA A 25 -33.23 -15.71 -26.16
N PRO A 26 -33.55 -15.84 -24.86
CA PRO A 26 -34.94 -16.00 -24.45
C PRO A 26 -35.75 -14.76 -24.92
N ALA A 27 -36.93 -15.02 -25.43
CA ALA A 27 -37.83 -13.98 -25.94
C ALA A 27 -38.06 -12.92 -24.87
N ASP A 28 -37.97 -11.67 -25.30
CA ASP A 28 -38.31 -10.46 -24.54
C ASP A 28 -39.65 -10.63 -23.80
N LYS A 29 -39.58 -10.88 -22.51
CA LYS A 29 -40.67 -10.69 -21.61
C LYS A 29 -40.51 -9.27 -21.05
N SER A 30 -41.13 -8.29 -21.69
CA SER A 30 -41.41 -7.00 -21.09
C SER A 30 -42.30 -7.20 -19.84
N GLY A 31 -41.67 -7.77 -18.80
CA GLY A 31 -42.29 -7.96 -17.49
C GLY A 31 -42.22 -6.65 -16.74
N ALA A 32 -43.34 -6.21 -16.23
CA ALA A 32 -43.44 -5.10 -15.31
C ALA A 32 -42.34 -5.20 -14.23
N VAL A 33 -41.65 -4.07 -13.99
CA VAL A 33 -40.69 -3.91 -12.90
C VAL A 33 -41.40 -4.34 -11.62
N SER A 34 -40.92 -5.45 -11.02
CA SER A 34 -41.43 -5.90 -9.74
C SER A 34 -41.12 -4.81 -8.71
N THR A 35 -42.14 -4.28 -8.07
CA THR A 35 -42.01 -3.33 -6.95
C THR A 35 -41.81 -4.03 -5.60
N GLY A 36 -41.60 -5.35 -5.62
CA GLY A 36 -41.30 -6.16 -4.42
C GLY A 36 -39.80 -6.27 -4.16
N PRO A 37 -39.41 -6.85 -3.01
CA PRO A 37 -38.01 -7.13 -2.69
C PRO A 37 -37.39 -7.97 -3.79
N TYR A 38 -36.15 -7.64 -4.14
CA TYR A 38 -35.36 -8.45 -5.07
C TYR A 38 -35.04 -9.78 -4.39
N GLN A 39 -35.45 -10.87 -5.00
CA GLN A 39 -35.12 -12.21 -4.53
C GLN A 39 -34.11 -12.85 -5.48
N PHE A 40 -32.92 -13.10 -4.95
CA PHE A 40 -31.93 -13.90 -5.67
C PHE A 40 -32.30 -15.37 -5.60
N ARG A 41 -32.39 -16.02 -6.75
CA ARG A 41 -32.68 -17.45 -6.85
C ARG A 41 -31.49 -18.19 -7.40
N SER A 42 -30.97 -19.15 -6.65
CA SER A 42 -29.82 -19.97 -7.05
C SER A 42 -30.10 -20.84 -8.29
N ASP A 43 -31.37 -21.20 -8.54
CA ASP A 43 -31.81 -21.90 -9.75
C ASP A 43 -31.76 -21.02 -11.01
N GLU A 44 -31.84 -19.70 -10.86
CA GLU A 44 -31.73 -18.71 -11.95
C GLU A 44 -30.28 -18.26 -12.19
N LEU A 45 -29.33 -18.66 -11.36
CA LEU A 45 -27.93 -18.20 -11.45
C LEU A 45 -27.30 -18.35 -12.85
N ALA A 46 -27.67 -19.39 -13.57
CA ALA A 46 -27.17 -19.63 -14.94
C ALA A 46 -27.60 -18.53 -15.95
N ASN A 47 -28.60 -17.71 -15.62
CA ASN A 47 -29.06 -16.61 -16.46
C ASN A 47 -28.26 -15.31 -16.22
N TYR A 48 -27.50 -15.24 -15.12
CA TYR A 48 -26.74 -14.06 -14.76
C TYR A 48 -25.50 -13.86 -15.63
N VAL A 49 -25.17 -12.61 -15.83
CA VAL A 49 -23.96 -12.16 -16.48
C VAL A 49 -23.23 -11.18 -15.56
N ILE A 50 -21.92 -11.31 -15.46
CA ILE A 50 -21.07 -10.36 -14.73
C ILE A 50 -20.65 -9.27 -15.71
N VAL A 51 -21.03 -8.03 -15.43
CA VAL A 51 -20.66 -6.86 -16.23
C VAL A 51 -19.70 -6.01 -15.41
N TYR A 52 -18.52 -5.71 -15.92
CA TYR A 52 -17.53 -4.90 -15.26
C TYR A 52 -17.27 -3.59 -16.00
N SER A 53 -16.90 -2.54 -15.23
CA SER A 53 -16.61 -1.22 -15.79
C SER A 53 -15.33 -1.25 -16.63
N ASP A 54 -15.34 -0.54 -17.75
CA ASP A 54 -14.15 -0.35 -18.60
C ASP A 54 -13.13 0.65 -18.03
N GLU A 55 -13.52 1.39 -17.00
CA GLU A 55 -12.73 2.48 -16.42
C GLU A 55 -11.52 1.98 -15.62
N ASN A 56 -11.57 0.73 -15.15
CA ASN A 56 -10.47 0.13 -14.41
C ASN A 56 -10.18 -1.29 -14.91
N PRO A 57 -8.97 -1.57 -15.45
CA PRO A 57 -8.59 -2.89 -15.95
C PRO A 57 -8.66 -3.98 -14.87
N ASP A 58 -8.49 -3.64 -13.58
CA ASP A 58 -8.52 -4.58 -12.47
C ASP A 58 -9.91 -5.21 -12.28
N TYR A 59 -10.97 -4.55 -12.74
CA TYR A 59 -12.33 -5.11 -12.66
C TYR A 59 -12.52 -6.37 -13.51
N PHE A 60 -11.71 -6.55 -14.54
CA PHE A 60 -11.69 -7.81 -15.29
C PHE A 60 -11.27 -8.98 -14.39
N ASP A 61 -10.17 -8.84 -13.67
CA ASP A 61 -9.67 -9.89 -12.77
C ASP A 61 -10.65 -10.13 -11.61
N LEU A 62 -11.27 -9.07 -11.09
CA LEU A 62 -12.31 -9.19 -10.07
C LEU A 62 -13.55 -9.94 -10.57
N ALA A 63 -13.99 -9.64 -11.79
CA ALA A 63 -15.11 -10.33 -12.43
C ALA A 63 -14.81 -11.83 -12.64
N TYR A 64 -13.59 -12.16 -13.02
CA TYR A 64 -13.15 -13.55 -13.14
C TYR A 64 -13.05 -14.25 -11.78
N ARG A 65 -12.52 -13.62 -10.75
CA ARG A 65 -12.49 -14.16 -9.38
C ARG A 65 -13.89 -14.43 -8.85
N LEU A 66 -14.84 -13.51 -9.06
CA LEU A 66 -16.24 -13.71 -8.71
C LEU A 66 -16.81 -14.94 -9.43
N ASN A 67 -16.55 -15.04 -10.74
CA ASN A 67 -17.01 -16.17 -11.53
C ASN A 67 -16.41 -17.51 -11.08
N GLU A 68 -15.12 -17.52 -10.72
CA GLU A 68 -14.43 -18.69 -10.17
C GLU A 68 -15.03 -19.12 -8.84
N GLN A 69 -15.34 -18.19 -7.94
CA GLN A 69 -16.02 -18.48 -6.66
C GLN A 69 -17.43 -19.06 -6.88
N ILE A 70 -18.19 -18.46 -7.82
CA ILE A 70 -19.50 -18.98 -8.21
C ILE A 70 -19.39 -20.40 -8.78
N TYR A 71 -18.39 -20.64 -9.64
CA TYR A 71 -18.15 -21.98 -10.17
C TYR A 71 -17.79 -22.98 -9.08
N THR A 72 -16.88 -22.63 -8.21
CA THR A 72 -16.43 -23.51 -7.11
C THR A 72 -17.60 -23.93 -6.22
N LYS A 73 -18.52 -22.99 -5.94
CA LYS A 73 -19.63 -23.22 -5.02
C LYS A 73 -20.86 -23.86 -5.67
N TYR A 74 -21.16 -23.49 -6.90
CA TYR A 74 -22.43 -23.86 -7.58
C TYR A 74 -22.23 -24.66 -8.86
N GLY A 75 -21.00 -24.88 -9.32
CA GLY A 75 -20.69 -25.53 -10.59
C GLY A 75 -21.20 -24.75 -11.82
N LYS A 76 -21.43 -23.44 -11.68
CA LYS A 76 -21.95 -22.56 -12.74
C LYS A 76 -20.88 -21.56 -13.16
N ILE A 77 -20.70 -21.45 -14.49
CA ILE A 77 -19.84 -20.43 -15.08
C ILE A 77 -20.75 -19.36 -15.69
N LEU A 78 -20.57 -18.11 -15.28
CA LEU A 78 -21.28 -16.98 -15.84
C LEU A 78 -20.48 -16.33 -16.96
N ASN A 79 -21.16 -15.66 -17.88
CA ASN A 79 -20.50 -14.82 -18.85
C ASN A 79 -19.92 -13.57 -18.16
N VAL A 80 -18.69 -13.18 -18.53
CA VAL A 80 -18.04 -11.97 -18.06
C VAL A 80 -17.89 -11.02 -19.24
N ILE A 81 -18.49 -9.84 -19.15
CA ILE A 81 -18.62 -8.89 -20.27
C ILE A 81 -18.23 -7.50 -19.82
N ARG A 82 -17.50 -6.77 -20.66
CA ARG A 82 -17.25 -5.33 -20.46
C ARG A 82 -18.52 -4.51 -20.57
N SER A 83 -18.64 -3.45 -19.80
CA SER A 83 -19.81 -2.58 -19.80
C SER A 83 -20.09 -1.98 -21.19
N SER A 84 -19.07 -1.61 -21.94
CA SER A 84 -19.20 -1.11 -23.34
C SER A 84 -19.80 -2.12 -24.32
N ASN A 85 -19.69 -3.43 -24.04
CA ASN A 85 -20.17 -4.51 -24.89
C ASN A 85 -21.41 -5.22 -24.34
N ALA A 86 -21.89 -4.82 -23.14
CA ALA A 86 -23.00 -5.46 -22.49
C ALA A 86 -24.34 -5.02 -23.11
N THR A 87 -25.20 -5.99 -23.38
CA THR A 87 -26.61 -5.71 -23.69
C THR A 87 -27.38 -5.75 -22.39
N PRO A 88 -28.17 -4.72 -22.05
CA PRO A 88 -28.93 -4.68 -20.80
C PRO A 88 -29.78 -5.93 -20.58
N SER A 89 -29.66 -6.54 -19.42
CA SER A 89 -30.39 -7.74 -18.99
C SER A 89 -30.89 -7.57 -17.56
N PRO A 90 -32.03 -8.14 -17.18
CA PRO A 90 -32.46 -8.16 -15.77
C PRO A 90 -31.56 -9.04 -14.89
N TYR A 91 -30.72 -9.88 -15.48
CA TYR A 91 -29.85 -10.81 -14.77
C TYR A 91 -28.38 -10.33 -14.86
N GLU A 92 -28.10 -9.11 -14.40
CA GLU A 92 -26.76 -8.56 -14.40
C GLU A 92 -26.23 -8.37 -12.99
N ILE A 93 -24.97 -8.75 -12.80
CA ILE A 93 -24.15 -8.38 -11.65
C ILE A 93 -23.18 -7.31 -12.15
N LEU A 94 -23.43 -6.05 -11.78
CA LEU A 94 -22.62 -4.91 -12.23
C LEU A 94 -21.53 -4.64 -11.23
N LEU A 95 -20.27 -4.74 -11.67
CA LEU A 95 -19.11 -4.36 -10.87
C LEU A 95 -18.67 -2.94 -11.23
N GLY A 96 -18.58 -2.08 -10.22
CA GLY A 96 -18.20 -0.68 -10.36
C GLY A 96 -17.32 -0.19 -9.20
N ASP A 97 -16.93 1.08 -9.25
CA ASP A 97 -16.11 1.75 -8.24
C ASP A 97 -16.98 2.48 -7.22
N THR A 98 -16.67 2.38 -5.92
CA THR A 98 -17.26 3.23 -4.88
C THR A 98 -16.67 4.63 -4.88
N GLY A 99 -15.52 4.84 -5.50
CA GLY A 99 -14.70 6.04 -5.34
C GLY A 99 -14.00 6.15 -3.98
N ARG A 100 -14.19 5.17 -3.06
CA ARG A 100 -13.62 5.19 -1.70
C ARG A 100 -12.79 3.94 -1.44
N VAL A 101 -11.62 4.11 -0.85
CA VAL A 101 -10.74 3.00 -0.48
C VAL A 101 -11.32 2.21 0.69
N MET A 102 -11.04 0.91 0.75
CA MET A 102 -11.43 0.01 1.84
C MET A 102 -12.95 -0.07 2.08
N GLU A 103 -13.74 0.18 1.05
CA GLU A 103 -15.19 0.10 1.12
C GLU A 103 -15.75 -0.77 0.00
N TYR A 104 -16.84 -1.47 0.30
CA TYR A 104 -17.70 -1.99 -0.74
C TYR A 104 -19.17 -1.73 -0.43
N SER A 105 -19.98 -1.69 -1.46
CA SER A 105 -21.42 -1.67 -1.33
C SER A 105 -22.09 -2.63 -2.30
N VAL A 106 -23.21 -3.18 -1.86
CA VAL A 106 -24.10 -4.01 -2.68
C VAL A 106 -25.47 -3.34 -2.68
N THR A 107 -25.98 -3.04 -3.85
CA THR A 107 -27.31 -2.45 -4.02
C THR A 107 -28.11 -3.25 -5.03
N VAL A 108 -29.44 -3.13 -4.95
CA VAL A 108 -30.34 -3.61 -6.00
C VAL A 108 -31.03 -2.41 -6.61
N GLN A 109 -30.81 -2.20 -7.87
CA GLN A 109 -31.45 -1.12 -8.64
C GLN A 109 -31.94 -1.68 -9.96
N ASP A 110 -33.22 -1.40 -10.30
CA ASP A 110 -33.86 -1.86 -11.52
C ASP A 110 -33.82 -3.38 -11.71
N GLY A 111 -33.90 -4.13 -10.59
CA GLY A 111 -33.82 -5.59 -10.59
C GLY A 111 -32.43 -6.16 -10.86
N LYS A 112 -31.37 -5.35 -10.72
CA LYS A 112 -29.99 -5.76 -10.95
C LYS A 112 -29.16 -5.60 -9.69
N PHE A 113 -28.24 -6.54 -9.43
CA PHE A 113 -27.21 -6.37 -8.43
C PHE A 113 -26.17 -5.38 -8.94
N ARG A 114 -25.85 -4.41 -8.10
CA ARG A 114 -24.71 -3.51 -8.29
C ARG A 114 -23.75 -3.70 -7.14
N ILE A 115 -22.51 -4.02 -7.46
CA ILE A 115 -21.42 -4.18 -6.51
C ILE A 115 -20.41 -3.11 -6.81
N HIS A 116 -20.22 -2.19 -5.88
CA HIS A 116 -19.19 -1.18 -5.97
C HIS A 116 -18.11 -1.49 -4.95
N VAL A 117 -16.85 -1.38 -5.35
CA VAL A 117 -15.68 -1.73 -4.54
C VAL A 117 -14.65 -0.61 -4.58
N GLY A 118 -13.89 -0.45 -3.51
CA GLY A 118 -12.84 0.56 -3.44
C GLY A 118 -11.54 0.14 -4.11
N GLY A 119 -11.34 -1.16 -4.25
CA GLY A 119 -10.14 -1.77 -4.85
C GLY A 119 -10.17 -3.29 -4.71
N SER A 120 -9.01 -3.92 -4.84
CA SER A 120 -8.88 -5.39 -4.85
C SER A 120 -9.17 -6.03 -3.49
N PHE A 121 -8.80 -5.39 -2.38
CA PHE A 121 -9.11 -5.88 -1.04
C PHE A 121 -10.60 -5.85 -0.76
N SER A 122 -11.25 -4.71 -0.96
CA SER A 122 -12.68 -4.56 -0.72
C SER A 122 -13.52 -5.41 -1.67
N ALA A 123 -13.03 -5.66 -2.88
CA ALA A 123 -13.66 -6.56 -3.83
C ALA A 123 -13.64 -8.03 -3.37
N GLU A 124 -12.52 -8.52 -2.83
CA GLU A 124 -12.47 -9.85 -2.23
C GLU A 124 -13.51 -9.98 -1.11
N LYS A 125 -13.63 -8.95 -0.26
CA LYS A 125 -14.61 -8.94 0.83
C LYS A 125 -16.06 -8.87 0.33
N ALA A 126 -16.32 -8.14 -0.75
CA ALA A 126 -17.63 -8.13 -1.40
C ALA A 126 -17.99 -9.49 -1.99
N ILE A 127 -17.04 -10.17 -2.63
CA ILE A 127 -17.21 -11.53 -3.15
C ILE A 127 -17.50 -12.52 -2.03
N ASP A 128 -16.74 -12.46 -0.93
CA ASP A 128 -16.97 -13.29 0.25
C ASP A 128 -18.39 -13.08 0.80
N PHE A 129 -18.83 -11.83 0.92
CA PHE A 129 -20.18 -11.48 1.35
C PHE A 129 -21.25 -12.09 0.42
N LEU A 130 -21.10 -11.90 -0.89
CA LEU A 130 -22.04 -12.46 -1.87
C LEU A 130 -22.11 -13.99 -1.77
N CYS A 131 -20.97 -14.66 -1.68
CA CYS A 131 -20.92 -16.10 -1.59
C CYS A 131 -21.52 -16.63 -0.28
N GLN A 132 -21.33 -15.93 0.83
CA GLN A 132 -21.82 -16.33 2.14
C GLN A 132 -23.28 -15.97 2.38
N GLN A 133 -23.73 -14.81 1.95
CA GLN A 133 -25.05 -14.28 2.28
C GLN A 133 -26.04 -14.41 1.13
N VAL A 134 -25.62 -14.14 -0.10
CA VAL A 134 -26.53 -14.10 -1.26
C VAL A 134 -26.62 -15.47 -1.94
N PHE A 135 -25.48 -16.13 -2.14
CA PHE A 135 -25.42 -17.40 -2.90
C PHE A 135 -25.45 -18.66 -2.04
N ASN A 136 -25.63 -18.55 -0.73
CA ASN A 136 -25.57 -19.74 0.17
C ASN A 136 -26.82 -20.62 0.13
N GLY A 137 -27.80 -20.31 -0.72
CA GLY A 137 -29.05 -21.05 -0.89
C GLY A 137 -30.17 -20.61 0.07
N GLN A 138 -29.95 -19.59 0.90
CA GLN A 138 -30.99 -18.91 1.64
C GLN A 138 -31.60 -17.80 0.76
N GLU A 139 -32.89 -17.49 0.97
CA GLU A 139 -33.50 -16.35 0.31
C GLU A 139 -32.84 -15.08 0.83
N PHE A 140 -32.08 -14.43 -0.04
CA PHE A 140 -31.56 -13.09 0.20
C PHE A 140 -32.49 -12.10 -0.45
N ALA A 141 -33.13 -11.26 0.34
CA ALA A 141 -33.99 -10.21 -0.14
C ALA A 141 -33.37 -8.85 0.22
N LEU A 142 -33.14 -8.03 -0.79
CA LEU A 142 -32.90 -6.60 -0.64
C LEU A 142 -34.10 -5.89 -1.25
N ASP A 143 -34.71 -4.99 -0.50
CA ASP A 143 -35.73 -4.11 -1.07
C ASP A 143 -35.09 -3.21 -2.14
N SER A 144 -35.87 -2.90 -3.19
CA SER A 144 -35.39 -2.00 -4.24
C SER A 144 -35.00 -0.65 -3.63
N GLY A 145 -33.71 -0.28 -3.73
CA GLY A 145 -33.12 0.90 -3.12
C GLY A 145 -32.42 0.67 -1.78
N GLU A 146 -32.58 -0.48 -1.15
CA GLU A 146 -31.74 -0.86 -0.02
C GLU A 146 -30.31 -1.17 -0.48
N TYR A 147 -29.34 -0.82 0.36
CA TYR A 147 -27.94 -1.14 0.10
C TYR A 147 -27.28 -1.66 1.37
N TYR A 148 -26.38 -2.59 1.17
CA TYR A 148 -25.44 -3.00 2.17
C TYR A 148 -24.12 -2.30 1.88
N GLN A 149 -23.61 -1.57 2.84
CA GLN A 149 -22.32 -0.89 2.75
C GLN A 149 -21.45 -1.28 3.94
N THR A 150 -20.19 -1.57 3.66
CA THR A 150 -19.20 -1.84 4.70
C THR A 150 -17.93 -1.06 4.40
N SER A 151 -17.35 -0.50 5.45
CA SER A 151 -16.03 0.12 5.43
C SER A 151 -15.10 -0.67 6.34
N PHE A 152 -13.88 -0.91 5.85
CA PHE A 152 -12.80 -1.56 6.60
C PHE A 152 -11.77 -0.54 7.10
N LEU A 153 -12.03 0.75 6.95
CA LEU A 153 -11.17 1.77 7.52
C LEU A 153 -11.10 1.59 9.05
N THR A 154 -9.91 1.66 9.59
CA THR A 154 -9.76 1.77 11.04
C THR A 154 -10.24 3.15 11.50
N ALA A 155 -10.61 3.28 12.77
CA ALA A 155 -10.98 4.57 13.32
C ALA A 155 -9.86 5.59 13.09
N SER A 156 -10.24 6.81 12.69
CA SER A 156 -9.28 7.90 12.49
C SER A 156 -8.44 8.12 13.74
N GLN A 157 -7.14 8.18 13.55
CA GLN A 157 -6.16 8.49 14.57
C GLN A 157 -5.75 9.96 14.42
N GLU A 158 -6.52 10.83 15.03
CA GLU A 158 -6.21 12.25 14.99
C GLU A 158 -4.79 12.53 15.52
N MET A 159 -4.11 13.47 14.89
CA MET A 159 -2.83 13.96 15.37
C MET A 159 -3.01 14.61 16.74
N THR A 160 -2.04 14.42 17.63
CA THR A 160 -2.07 15.00 18.98
C THR A 160 -2.15 16.53 18.89
N GLU A 161 -2.95 17.14 19.76
CA GLU A 161 -3.08 18.59 19.88
C GLU A 161 -1.70 19.25 20.07
N ASP A 162 -1.48 20.40 19.47
CA ASP A 162 -0.22 21.15 19.46
C ASP A 162 0.96 20.45 18.73
N ALA A 163 0.77 19.34 18.07
CA ALA A 163 1.79 18.80 17.18
C ALA A 163 1.87 19.61 15.88
N THR A 164 3.10 19.82 15.38
CA THR A 164 3.35 20.51 14.11
C THR A 164 3.22 19.53 12.92
N ALA A 165 3.71 18.31 13.11
CA ALA A 165 3.67 17.28 12.06
C ALA A 165 3.64 15.87 12.64
N ARG A 166 2.96 14.96 11.93
CA ARG A 166 3.08 13.51 12.10
C ARG A 166 4.06 12.96 11.09
N ILE A 167 5.17 12.40 11.57
CA ILE A 167 6.19 11.76 10.74
C ILE A 167 6.11 10.25 10.93
N MET A 168 6.10 9.51 9.82
CA MET A 168 5.96 8.05 9.81
C MET A 168 7.06 7.39 8.98
N SER A 169 7.45 6.17 9.35
CA SER A 169 8.27 5.26 8.55
C SER A 169 7.48 3.99 8.25
N ALA A 170 7.53 3.52 7.00
CA ALA A 170 6.79 2.35 6.55
C ALA A 170 7.59 1.56 5.50
N ASN A 171 8.09 0.40 5.86
CA ASN A 171 8.47 -0.60 4.88
C ASN A 171 7.22 -1.34 4.41
N ILE A 172 6.88 -1.19 3.12
CA ILE A 172 5.62 -1.70 2.54
C ILE A 172 5.76 -3.06 1.87
N LEU A 173 6.91 -3.68 1.98
CA LEU A 173 7.30 -4.95 1.37
C LEU A 173 7.18 -4.92 -0.16
N ALA A 174 8.31 -4.89 -0.84
CA ALA A 174 8.35 -4.91 -2.31
C ALA A 174 7.59 -6.11 -2.88
N ASP A 175 6.89 -5.90 -3.98
CA ASP A 175 6.10 -6.96 -4.62
C ASP A 175 6.99 -8.11 -5.09
N ALA A 176 8.20 -7.79 -5.52
CA ALA A 176 9.21 -8.76 -5.92
C ALA A 176 9.69 -9.67 -4.76
N PHE A 177 9.51 -9.27 -3.49
CA PHE A 177 9.90 -10.02 -2.30
C PHE A 177 8.72 -10.66 -1.57
N ALA A 178 7.50 -10.28 -1.92
CA ALA A 178 6.30 -10.88 -1.37
C ALA A 178 6.25 -12.39 -1.71
N ASP A 179 6.18 -13.21 -0.69
CA ASP A 179 5.99 -14.66 -0.84
C ASP A 179 4.50 -14.99 -1.00
N SER A 180 4.18 -16.29 -1.03
CA SER A 180 2.80 -16.74 -1.20
C SER A 180 1.84 -16.38 -0.06
N SER A 181 2.33 -15.84 1.06
CA SER A 181 1.51 -15.36 2.18
C SER A 181 0.96 -13.95 1.93
N TYR A 182 1.57 -13.20 1.01
CA TYR A 182 1.15 -11.86 0.65
C TYR A 182 0.45 -11.84 -0.70
N LYS A 183 -0.50 -10.95 -0.84
CA LYS A 183 -1.14 -10.64 -2.10
C LYS A 183 -0.26 -9.69 -2.93
N GLU A 184 -0.56 -9.56 -4.19
CA GLU A 184 0.07 -8.62 -5.12
C GLU A 184 -0.06 -7.14 -4.69
N ALA A 185 0.75 -6.27 -5.25
CA ALA A 185 0.82 -4.85 -4.89
C ALA A 185 -0.54 -4.15 -4.94
N HIS A 186 -1.39 -4.41 -5.94
CA HIS A 186 -2.73 -3.82 -6.07
C HIS A 186 -3.62 -4.07 -4.84
N TYR A 187 -3.60 -5.29 -4.30
CA TYR A 187 -4.38 -5.64 -3.12
C TYR A 187 -3.84 -4.93 -1.88
N ARG A 188 -2.53 -4.93 -1.71
CA ARG A 188 -1.85 -4.33 -0.56
C ARG A 188 -1.91 -2.80 -0.58
N ALA A 189 -1.88 -2.19 -1.78
CA ALA A 189 -1.97 -0.76 -1.95
C ALA A 189 -3.33 -0.18 -1.51
N GLU A 190 -4.43 -0.92 -1.65
CA GLU A 190 -5.71 -0.48 -1.08
C GLU A 190 -5.66 -0.43 0.45
N ILE A 191 -5.06 -1.44 1.10
CA ILE A 191 -4.88 -1.48 2.55
C ILE A 191 -3.99 -0.32 3.01
N PHE A 192 -2.88 -0.08 2.29
CA PHE A 192 -1.99 1.04 2.57
C PHE A 192 -2.70 2.39 2.42
N ALA A 193 -3.50 2.56 1.38
CA ALA A 193 -4.33 3.75 1.18
C ALA A 193 -5.32 3.95 2.33
N GLY A 194 -5.96 2.89 2.81
CA GLY A 194 -6.82 2.93 4.00
C GLY A 194 -6.09 3.39 5.26
N MET A 195 -4.82 2.99 5.41
CA MET A 195 -3.98 3.47 6.50
C MET A 195 -3.62 4.95 6.36
N LEU A 196 -3.30 5.42 5.15
CA LEU A 196 -3.07 6.85 4.90
C LEU A 196 -4.29 7.70 5.29
N VAL A 197 -5.50 7.20 5.03
CA VAL A 197 -6.75 7.85 5.44
C VAL A 197 -6.92 7.84 6.97
N SER A 198 -6.62 6.70 7.62
CA SER A 198 -6.86 6.53 9.06
C SER A 198 -5.84 7.24 9.93
N TYR A 199 -4.58 7.25 9.55
CA TYR A 199 -3.47 7.83 10.33
C TYR A 199 -3.04 9.20 9.86
N THR A 200 -3.37 9.58 8.64
CA THR A 200 -3.06 10.88 8.01
C THR A 200 -1.63 11.37 8.29
N PRO A 201 -0.58 10.56 8.03
CA PRO A 201 0.78 11.01 8.23
C PRO A 201 1.06 12.25 7.38
N ASP A 202 1.70 13.26 7.97
CA ASP A 202 2.04 14.48 7.23
C ASP A 202 3.25 14.25 6.32
N ILE A 203 4.26 13.54 6.82
CA ILE A 203 5.42 13.10 6.04
C ILE A 203 5.66 11.62 6.31
N LEU A 204 5.82 10.84 5.26
CA LEU A 204 6.03 9.40 5.34
C LEU A 204 7.28 8.99 4.55
N GLY A 205 8.25 8.38 5.22
CA GLY A 205 9.34 7.65 4.57
C GLY A 205 8.88 6.24 4.22
N ILE A 206 8.86 5.94 2.93
CA ILE A 206 8.48 4.62 2.41
C ILE A 206 9.75 3.85 2.07
N GLN A 207 9.80 2.57 2.42
CA GLN A 207 10.83 1.64 1.97
C GLN A 207 10.18 0.52 1.17
N GLU A 208 10.95 -0.02 0.23
CA GLU A 208 10.54 -1.11 -0.66
C GLU A 208 9.41 -0.79 -1.65
N ALA A 209 9.21 0.49 -1.99
CA ALA A 209 8.31 0.88 -3.06
C ALA A 209 8.92 0.55 -4.44
N ASP A 210 8.77 -0.69 -4.91
CA ASP A 210 9.23 -1.12 -6.22
C ASP A 210 8.35 -0.56 -7.37
N GLU A 211 8.66 -0.93 -8.60
CA GLU A 211 7.94 -0.43 -9.78
C GLU A 211 6.46 -0.79 -9.74
N ASN A 212 6.11 -2.01 -9.32
CA ASN A 212 4.71 -2.44 -9.21
C ASN A 212 3.93 -1.60 -8.20
N TRP A 213 4.56 -1.26 -7.07
CA TRP A 213 3.98 -0.34 -6.10
C TRP A 213 3.80 1.07 -6.65
N ASN A 214 4.79 1.58 -7.39
CA ASN A 214 4.75 2.92 -7.94
C ASN A 214 3.59 3.11 -8.93
N ASP A 215 3.32 2.09 -9.75
CA ASP A 215 2.24 2.14 -10.74
C ASP A 215 0.84 2.19 -10.10
N VAL A 216 0.65 1.52 -8.96
CA VAL A 216 -0.66 1.44 -8.32
C VAL A 216 -0.89 2.51 -7.26
N LEU A 217 0.18 3.00 -6.63
CA LEU A 217 0.07 3.94 -5.51
C LEU A 217 -0.56 5.26 -5.96
N ASP A 218 -0.19 5.80 -7.12
CA ASP A 218 -0.73 7.05 -7.63
C ASP A 218 -2.25 6.98 -7.83
N MET A 219 -2.77 5.86 -8.32
CA MET A 219 -4.21 5.64 -8.46
C MET A 219 -4.93 5.73 -7.11
N TYR A 220 -4.38 5.12 -6.06
CA TYR A 220 -4.99 5.18 -4.73
C TYR A 220 -4.83 6.55 -4.06
N LEU A 221 -3.74 7.27 -4.31
CA LEU A 221 -3.57 8.64 -3.81
C LEU A 221 -4.61 9.58 -4.45
N GLU A 222 -4.86 9.44 -5.76
CA GLU A 222 -5.93 10.19 -6.44
C GLU A 222 -7.31 9.85 -5.87
N LYS A 223 -7.57 8.57 -5.56
CA LYS A 223 -8.83 8.12 -4.94
C LYS A 223 -9.00 8.71 -3.53
N ILE A 224 -7.95 8.74 -2.71
CA ILE A 224 -7.95 9.39 -1.39
C ILE A 224 -8.27 10.89 -1.53
N GLN A 225 -7.63 11.56 -2.47
CA GLN A 225 -7.89 12.99 -2.72
C GLN A 225 -9.36 13.24 -3.06
N LYS A 226 -9.93 12.46 -3.98
CA LYS A 226 -11.31 12.62 -4.41
C LYS A 226 -12.33 12.31 -3.31
N SER A 227 -12.07 11.28 -2.50
CA SER A 227 -13.04 10.78 -1.54
C SER A 227 -12.90 11.36 -0.13
N HIS A 228 -11.71 11.78 0.28
CA HIS A 228 -11.41 12.25 1.64
C HIS A 228 -10.84 13.66 1.68
N GLY A 229 -10.55 14.27 0.52
CA GLY A 229 -9.95 15.59 0.44
C GLY A 229 -8.51 15.68 0.95
N ILE A 230 -7.83 14.53 1.06
CA ILE A 230 -6.45 14.41 1.53
C ILE A 230 -5.52 14.32 0.32
N THR A 231 -4.61 15.26 0.16
CA THR A 231 -3.70 15.27 -0.98
C THR A 231 -2.29 14.90 -0.56
N TYR A 232 -1.78 13.84 -1.18
CA TYR A 232 -0.40 13.42 -1.03
C TYR A 232 0.36 13.58 -2.33
N ASP A 233 1.58 14.13 -2.24
CA ASP A 233 2.55 14.14 -3.32
C ASP A 233 3.74 13.24 -2.97
N ARG A 234 4.35 12.64 -3.99
CA ARG A 234 5.53 11.79 -3.85
C ARG A 234 6.78 12.50 -4.34
N LEU A 235 7.85 12.40 -3.57
CA LEU A 235 9.18 12.82 -3.99
C LEU A 235 9.93 11.60 -4.53
N LEU A 236 9.73 11.33 -5.82
CA LEU A 236 10.40 10.28 -6.55
C LEU A 236 11.68 10.86 -7.14
N ALA A 237 12.81 10.59 -6.50
CA ALA A 237 14.11 10.82 -7.10
C ALA A 237 14.60 9.52 -7.74
N SER A 238 15.26 9.63 -8.89
CA SER A 238 15.91 8.50 -9.56
C SER A 238 17.39 8.77 -9.71
N TYR A 239 18.19 7.72 -9.74
CA TYR A 239 19.62 7.80 -10.03
C TYR A 239 19.95 6.84 -11.17
N GLU A 240 20.54 7.36 -12.25
CA GLU A 240 20.89 6.58 -13.44
C GLU A 240 19.74 5.70 -13.96
N ASN A 241 18.53 6.23 -14.04
CA ASN A 241 17.30 5.54 -14.44
C ASN A 241 16.88 4.39 -13.52
N LYS A 242 17.41 4.33 -12.30
CA LYS A 242 16.97 3.35 -11.29
C LYS A 242 15.94 3.97 -10.35
N VAL A 243 14.88 3.23 -10.08
CA VAL A 243 13.82 3.66 -9.18
C VAL A 243 14.35 3.76 -7.75
N ASN A 244 13.94 4.79 -7.07
CA ASN A 244 14.21 4.97 -5.65
C ASN A 244 13.20 4.19 -4.81
N TYR A 245 13.64 3.12 -4.19
CA TYR A 245 12.83 2.28 -3.29
C TYR A 245 12.65 2.89 -1.88
N SER A 246 13.26 4.03 -1.61
CA SER A 246 13.21 4.72 -0.31
C SER A 246 12.72 6.17 -0.51
N SER A 247 11.53 6.33 -1.03
CA SER A 247 10.93 7.62 -1.37
C SER A 247 10.28 8.32 -0.16
N LEU A 248 9.91 9.57 -0.35
CA LEU A 248 9.10 10.34 0.59
C LEU A 248 7.71 10.61 0.00
N LEU A 249 6.69 10.45 0.83
CA LEU A 249 5.32 10.86 0.57
C LEU A 249 4.96 11.97 1.57
N TYR A 250 4.27 13.03 1.13
CA TYR A 250 3.91 14.12 2.03
C TYR A 250 2.54 14.73 1.71
N ARG A 251 1.91 15.30 2.73
CA ARG A 251 0.64 16.05 2.64
C ARG A 251 0.87 17.37 1.94
N SER A 252 0.68 17.42 0.62
CA SER A 252 0.87 18.65 -0.17
C SER A 252 -0.24 19.68 0.06
N ASP A 253 -1.35 19.30 0.68
CA ASP A 253 -2.38 20.21 1.16
C ASP A 253 -2.00 20.91 2.50
N LYS A 254 -0.94 20.49 3.18
CA LYS A 254 -0.45 21.09 4.43
C LYS A 254 0.98 21.61 4.34
N PHE A 255 1.81 21.00 3.53
CA PHE A 255 3.24 21.28 3.46
C PHE A 255 3.69 21.49 2.02
N LYS A 256 4.71 22.30 1.88
CA LYS A 256 5.44 22.50 0.62
C LYS A 256 6.83 21.91 0.75
N ALA A 257 7.24 21.09 -0.21
CA ALA A 257 8.62 20.67 -0.37
C ALA A 257 9.41 21.82 -1.01
N GLU A 258 10.29 22.45 -0.24
CA GLU A 258 11.10 23.59 -0.70
C GLU A 258 12.29 23.15 -1.55
N THR A 259 12.97 22.11 -1.08
CA THR A 259 14.08 21.45 -1.75
C THR A 259 14.06 19.97 -1.43
N SER A 260 14.46 19.15 -2.37
CA SER A 260 14.61 17.71 -2.18
C SER A 260 15.78 17.18 -2.99
N ASP A 261 16.40 16.11 -2.51
CA ASP A 261 17.47 15.43 -3.23
C ASP A 261 17.58 13.97 -2.82
N LEU A 262 18.38 13.22 -3.56
CA LEU A 262 18.71 11.83 -3.37
C LEU A 262 20.23 11.66 -3.25
N SER A 263 20.70 11.31 -2.07
CA SER A 263 22.11 11.06 -1.82
C SER A 263 22.37 9.56 -1.84
N VAL A 264 22.90 9.05 -2.96
CA VAL A 264 23.25 7.63 -3.12
C VAL A 264 24.52 7.32 -2.34
N PHE A 265 24.54 6.16 -1.67
CA PHE A 265 25.73 5.73 -0.92
C PHE A 265 26.92 5.53 -1.86
N SER A 266 28.09 6.08 -1.50
CA SER A 266 29.28 6.05 -2.34
C SER A 266 29.77 4.64 -2.65
N TRP A 267 29.62 3.72 -1.71
CA TRP A 267 29.98 2.32 -1.92
C TRP A 267 29.06 1.63 -2.93
N TRP A 268 27.78 2.04 -3.02
CA TRP A 268 26.84 1.49 -3.98
C TRP A 268 27.16 1.95 -5.41
N THR A 269 27.61 3.20 -5.59
CA THR A 269 28.01 3.75 -6.90
C THR A 269 29.33 3.20 -7.40
N ASN A 270 30.11 2.54 -6.53
CA ASN A 270 31.38 1.95 -6.92
C ASN A 270 31.16 0.78 -7.89
N LYS A 271 31.75 0.85 -9.09
CA LYS A 271 31.63 -0.17 -10.17
C LYS A 271 32.10 -1.58 -9.76
N ALA A 272 32.78 -1.73 -8.62
CA ALA A 272 33.10 -3.02 -8.04
C ALA A 272 31.89 -3.72 -7.42
N PHE A 273 30.79 -2.99 -7.19
CA PHE A 273 29.51 -3.55 -6.75
C PHE A 273 28.71 -4.02 -7.97
N ASN A 274 28.25 -5.27 -7.93
CA ASN A 274 27.39 -5.79 -9.00
C ASN A 274 26.02 -5.12 -8.90
N HIS A 275 25.62 -4.36 -9.93
CA HIS A 275 24.50 -3.42 -9.97
C HIS A 275 23.08 -4.02 -9.89
N ASN A 276 22.94 -5.32 -9.57
CA ASN A 276 21.63 -5.96 -9.41
C ASN A 276 21.05 -5.83 -8.00
N TYR A 277 21.69 -5.06 -7.13
CA TYR A 277 21.21 -4.79 -5.79
C TYR A 277 20.39 -3.49 -5.77
N HIS A 278 19.30 -3.46 -4.98
CA HIS A 278 18.50 -2.26 -4.82
C HIS A 278 19.37 -1.08 -4.38
N MET A 279 19.12 0.07 -4.98
CA MET A 279 19.85 1.29 -4.67
C MET A 279 19.74 1.61 -3.17
N ARG A 280 20.90 1.87 -2.54
CA ARG A 280 20.97 2.31 -1.15
C ARG A 280 21.32 3.78 -1.10
N ASN A 281 20.50 4.53 -0.38
CA ASN A 281 20.54 5.99 -0.41
C ASN A 281 19.93 6.60 0.86
N VAL A 282 20.05 7.90 0.96
CA VAL A 282 19.20 8.75 1.77
C VAL A 282 18.43 9.68 0.83
N SER A 283 17.12 9.56 0.79
CA SER A 283 16.24 10.56 0.18
C SER A 283 15.88 11.59 1.24
N TRP A 284 15.90 12.88 0.89
CA TRP A 284 15.54 13.90 1.86
C TRP A 284 14.82 15.07 1.20
N ALA A 285 14.03 15.76 2.01
CA ALA A 285 13.42 17.02 1.62
C ALA A 285 13.32 17.99 2.79
N ARG A 286 13.39 19.28 2.47
CA ARG A 286 13.04 20.36 3.38
C ARG A 286 11.60 20.77 3.13
N PHE A 287 10.84 20.82 4.19
CA PHE A 287 9.43 21.20 4.16
C PHE A 287 9.20 22.51 4.90
N SER A 288 8.19 23.26 4.45
CA SER A 288 7.57 24.36 5.17
C SER A 288 6.08 24.12 5.31
N ALA A 289 5.49 24.49 6.46
CA ALA A 289 4.05 24.45 6.63
C ALA A 289 3.38 25.53 5.78
N LEU A 290 2.26 25.24 5.11
CA LEU A 290 1.57 26.20 4.25
C LEU A 290 0.94 27.33 5.06
N ASP A 291 0.47 27.05 6.27
CA ASP A 291 -0.15 28.01 7.19
C ASP A 291 0.85 28.75 8.09
N ALA A 292 2.10 28.27 8.18
CA ALA A 292 3.19 28.84 8.96
C ALA A 292 4.54 28.62 8.24
N PRO A 293 4.83 29.35 7.15
CA PRO A 293 5.99 29.09 6.30
C PRO A 293 7.34 29.22 7.00
N GLU A 294 7.41 29.92 8.12
CA GLU A 294 8.60 29.99 8.98
C GLU A 294 8.91 28.68 9.70
N LYS A 295 7.91 27.82 9.89
CA LYS A 295 8.08 26.49 10.46
C LYS A 295 8.63 25.56 9.40
N THR A 296 9.95 25.41 9.39
CA THR A 296 10.65 24.56 8.45
C THR A 296 11.35 23.41 9.16
N PHE A 297 11.37 22.26 8.49
CA PHE A 297 12.07 21.06 8.98
C PHE A 297 12.53 20.21 7.80
N LEU A 298 13.45 19.29 8.04
CA LEU A 298 13.86 18.29 7.07
C LEU A 298 13.40 16.90 7.50
N VAL A 299 13.02 16.12 6.51
CA VAL A 299 12.84 14.67 6.70
C VAL A 299 13.72 13.96 5.70
N ALA A 300 14.47 13.00 6.22
CA ALA A 300 15.30 12.07 5.46
C ALA A 300 14.74 10.66 5.60
N ASN A 301 14.90 9.83 4.58
CA ASN A 301 14.46 8.44 4.57
C ASN A 301 15.55 7.55 4.00
N THR A 302 15.75 6.37 4.59
CA THR A 302 16.77 5.41 4.16
C THR A 302 16.29 3.97 4.29
N HIS A 303 16.93 3.06 3.54
CA HIS A 303 16.77 1.63 3.72
C HIS A 303 18.13 0.97 3.66
N TRP A 304 18.61 0.42 4.79
CA TRP A 304 19.91 -0.21 4.87
C TRP A 304 19.86 -1.65 4.35
N SER A 305 21.02 -2.17 4.00
CA SER A 305 21.14 -3.55 3.53
C SER A 305 20.99 -4.55 4.67
N TYR A 306 20.16 -5.58 4.47
CA TYR A 306 19.95 -6.62 5.48
C TYR A 306 20.86 -7.83 5.31
N ARG A 307 21.40 -8.06 4.11
CA ARG A 307 22.29 -9.19 3.80
C ARG A 307 23.39 -8.81 2.82
N THR A 308 24.42 -9.62 2.78
CA THR A 308 25.56 -9.49 1.86
C THR A 308 25.37 -10.27 0.57
N GLU A 309 24.32 -11.08 0.46
CA GLU A 309 24.08 -11.94 -0.69
C GLU A 309 23.05 -11.32 -1.63
N HIS A 310 23.29 -11.41 -2.92
CA HIS A 310 22.33 -11.09 -3.95
C HIS A 310 21.23 -12.17 -4.03
N ALA A 311 20.08 -11.84 -4.61
CA ALA A 311 18.99 -12.79 -4.86
C ALA A 311 19.39 -14.01 -5.71
N ASN A 312 20.51 -13.92 -6.45
CA ASN A 312 21.09 -14.98 -7.26
C ASN A 312 22.20 -15.78 -6.53
N GLY A 313 22.37 -15.60 -5.21
CA GLY A 313 23.39 -16.30 -4.41
C GLY A 313 24.81 -15.74 -4.53
N GLN A 314 25.02 -14.62 -5.22
CA GLN A 314 26.32 -13.95 -5.27
C GLN A 314 26.51 -13.09 -4.04
N THR A 315 27.67 -13.20 -3.41
CA THR A 315 28.07 -12.39 -2.26
C THR A 315 28.48 -10.97 -2.71
N CYS A 316 28.03 -9.94 -2.01
CA CYS A 316 28.53 -8.59 -2.22
C CYS A 316 30.03 -8.52 -1.96
N LEU A 317 30.78 -7.99 -2.92
CA LEU A 317 32.23 -7.87 -2.83
C LEU A 317 32.60 -6.39 -2.76
N PHE A 318 33.49 -6.03 -1.86
CA PHE A 318 34.04 -4.67 -1.76
C PHE A 318 35.39 -4.61 -2.45
N GLY A 319 35.54 -3.78 -3.46
CA GLY A 319 36.80 -3.34 -4.09
C GLY A 319 37.88 -4.36 -4.46
N SER A 320 37.98 -5.50 -3.75
CA SER A 320 39.05 -6.51 -3.85
C SER A 320 38.53 -7.94 -4.02
N ASN A 321 37.30 -8.17 -4.44
CA ASN A 321 36.68 -9.50 -4.50
C ASN A 321 36.59 -10.23 -3.14
N THR A 322 36.65 -9.49 -2.04
CA THR A 322 36.52 -10.07 -0.69
C THR A 322 35.06 -9.98 -0.22
N PRO A 323 34.44 -11.09 0.22
CA PRO A 323 33.11 -11.04 0.81
C PRO A 323 33.04 -10.11 2.02
N ILE A 324 32.04 -9.25 2.08
CA ILE A 324 31.79 -8.36 3.23
C ILE A 324 30.92 -9.06 4.26
N ALA A 325 31.26 -8.96 5.53
CA ALA A 325 30.39 -9.37 6.62
C ALA A 325 29.17 -8.42 6.73
N VAL A 326 28.00 -8.95 7.12
CA VAL A 326 26.75 -8.17 7.27
C VAL A 326 26.97 -6.95 8.18
N ASN A 327 27.66 -7.10 9.29
CA ASN A 327 27.94 -6.00 10.22
C ASN A 327 28.86 -4.92 9.61
N GLU A 328 29.77 -5.29 8.73
CA GLU A 328 30.61 -4.34 8.01
C GLU A 328 29.77 -3.53 7.01
N LEU A 329 28.88 -4.19 6.26
CA LEU A 329 27.96 -3.52 5.35
C LEU A 329 27.01 -2.57 6.08
N ARG A 330 26.48 -2.96 7.24
CA ARG A 330 25.67 -2.08 8.11
C ARG A 330 26.48 -0.89 8.62
N THR A 331 27.76 -1.12 8.96
CA THR A 331 28.67 -0.03 9.35
C THR A 331 28.86 0.95 8.20
N GLN A 332 29.02 0.49 6.96
CA GLN A 332 29.12 1.35 5.79
C GLN A 332 27.82 2.15 5.57
N CYS A 333 26.65 1.52 5.67
CA CYS A 333 25.37 2.22 5.60
C CYS A 333 25.25 3.30 6.68
N LYS A 334 25.66 2.99 7.91
CA LYS A 334 25.71 3.92 9.03
C LYS A 334 26.61 5.12 8.74
N ASP A 335 27.85 4.88 8.31
CA ASP A 335 28.83 5.95 8.10
C ASP A 335 28.42 6.87 6.94
N GLU A 336 27.86 6.33 5.85
CA GLU A 336 27.31 7.11 4.75
C GLU A 336 26.08 7.93 5.19
N THR A 337 25.17 7.32 5.94
CA THR A 337 24.01 8.05 6.48
C THR A 337 24.48 9.20 7.38
N ASN A 338 25.47 8.95 8.26
CA ASN A 338 26.05 9.99 9.12
C ASN A 338 26.68 11.13 8.33
N ARG A 339 27.44 10.81 7.29
CA ARG A 339 28.06 11.82 6.44
C ARG A 339 27.02 12.72 5.79
N ILE A 340 25.97 12.12 5.21
CA ILE A 340 24.88 12.86 4.57
C ILE A 340 24.14 13.74 5.57
N LEU A 341 23.71 13.19 6.70
CA LEU A 341 23.00 13.93 7.73
C LEU A 341 23.84 15.05 8.36
N SER A 342 25.15 14.83 8.51
CA SER A 342 26.08 15.88 9.00
C SER A 342 26.16 17.05 8.03
N THR A 343 26.20 16.77 6.73
CA THR A 343 26.17 17.80 5.69
C THR A 343 24.85 18.57 5.74
N LEU A 344 23.71 17.86 5.76
CA LEU A 344 22.38 18.49 5.84
C LEU A 344 22.25 19.40 7.08
N ARG A 345 22.79 18.97 8.21
CA ARG A 345 22.76 19.77 9.44
C ARG A 345 23.64 21.02 9.35
N GLN A 346 24.80 20.92 8.74
CA GLN A 346 25.70 22.07 8.51
C GLN A 346 25.08 23.11 7.57
N GLU A 347 24.40 22.65 6.53
CA GLU A 347 23.75 23.50 5.54
C GLU A 347 22.42 24.10 6.07
N ASN A 348 21.83 23.52 7.10
CA ASN A 348 20.55 23.94 7.68
C ASN A 348 20.64 24.16 9.19
N PRO A 349 21.43 25.17 9.65
CA PRO A 349 21.63 25.40 11.07
C PRO A 349 20.31 25.79 11.76
N GLY A 350 20.02 25.12 12.88
CA GLY A 350 18.82 25.38 13.69
C GLY A 350 17.54 24.74 13.19
N VAL A 351 17.52 24.15 11.99
CA VAL A 351 16.35 23.45 11.44
C VAL A 351 16.28 22.04 12.02
N PRO A 352 15.14 21.60 12.57
CA PRO A 352 14.95 20.19 12.99
C PRO A 352 15.10 19.25 11.79
N ILE A 353 15.78 18.13 12.00
CA ILE A 353 15.97 17.10 10.98
C ILE A 353 15.50 15.79 11.58
N PHE A 354 14.63 15.08 10.85
CA PHE A 354 14.13 13.77 11.20
C PHE A 354 14.60 12.74 10.18
N LEU A 355 14.92 11.53 10.66
CA LEU A 355 15.33 10.42 9.82
C LEU A 355 14.37 9.26 10.07
N THR A 356 13.75 8.79 9.00
CA THR A 356 12.93 7.59 8.94
C THR A 356 13.69 6.47 8.24
N GLY A 357 13.36 5.21 8.49
CA GLY A 357 13.94 4.13 7.70
C GLY A 357 13.76 2.74 8.30
N ASP A 358 13.93 1.77 7.40
CA ASP A 358 14.27 0.40 7.76
C ASP A 358 15.80 0.28 7.79
N PHE A 359 16.33 0.13 8.99
CA PHE A 359 17.79 0.05 9.21
C PHE A 359 18.31 -1.40 9.17
N ASN A 360 17.42 -2.37 9.03
CA ASN A 360 17.75 -3.81 9.02
C ASN A 360 18.62 -4.23 10.21
N THR A 361 18.49 -3.51 11.33
CA THR A 361 19.23 -3.77 12.56
C THR A 361 18.41 -3.34 13.76
N SER A 362 18.57 -4.07 14.86
CA SER A 362 17.86 -3.83 16.12
C SER A 362 18.52 -2.73 16.96
N LEU A 363 17.78 -2.23 17.95
CA LEU A 363 18.23 -1.21 18.91
C LEU A 363 19.64 -1.44 19.49
N PRO A 364 20.06 -2.66 19.92
CA PRO A 364 21.40 -2.89 20.44
C PRO A 364 22.53 -2.47 19.51
N PHE A 365 22.34 -2.55 18.19
CA PHE A 365 23.37 -2.08 17.26
C PHE A 365 23.62 -0.58 17.40
N PHE A 366 22.59 0.20 17.65
CA PHE A 366 22.72 1.64 17.81
C PHE A 366 23.34 2.01 19.16
N THR A 367 22.94 1.35 20.25
CA THR A 367 23.45 1.59 21.60
C THR A 367 24.91 1.11 21.74
N ASP A 368 25.21 -0.09 21.29
CA ASP A 368 26.54 -0.71 21.45
C ASP A 368 27.59 -0.11 20.50
N SER A 369 27.19 0.33 19.32
CA SER A 369 28.10 0.98 18.36
C SER A 369 28.37 2.46 18.66
N GLY A 370 27.70 3.03 19.70
CA GLY A 370 27.76 4.46 19.99
C GLY A 370 27.20 5.31 18.84
N TRP A 371 26.34 4.71 18.00
CA TRP A 371 25.74 5.43 16.92
C TRP A 371 24.58 6.27 17.40
N THR A 372 24.94 7.41 17.85
CA THR A 372 24.12 8.59 17.65
C THR A 372 24.92 9.48 16.73
N PRO A 373 24.49 9.78 15.49
CA PRO A 373 25.07 10.91 14.77
C PRO A 373 25.13 12.04 15.76
N ALA A 374 26.28 12.70 15.91
CA ALA A 374 26.45 13.74 16.91
C ALA A 374 25.24 14.69 16.89
N ALA A 375 24.32 14.53 17.85
CA ALA A 375 23.06 15.24 18.06
C ALA A 375 21.76 14.62 17.46
N PHE A 376 21.75 13.46 16.82
CA PHE A 376 20.50 12.75 16.57
C PHE A 376 20.13 11.88 17.76
N ARG A 377 18.85 11.86 18.11
CA ARG A 377 18.30 11.07 19.22
C ARG A 377 17.30 10.08 18.67
N LEU A 378 17.29 8.88 19.21
CA LEU A 378 16.28 7.88 18.87
C LEU A 378 14.95 8.29 19.50
N ILE A 379 13.95 8.58 18.69
CA ILE A 379 12.66 9.15 19.15
C ILE A 379 11.93 8.20 20.09
N SER A 380 12.01 6.87 19.87
CA SER A 380 11.38 5.90 20.76
C SER A 380 11.97 5.90 22.18
N GLU A 381 13.32 6.01 22.32
CA GLU A 381 13.97 6.10 23.62
C GLU A 381 13.67 7.44 24.30
N GLU A 382 13.68 8.53 23.54
CA GLU A 382 13.35 9.85 24.07
C GLU A 382 11.90 9.91 24.56
N ALA A 383 10.96 9.32 23.81
CA ALA A 383 9.56 9.20 24.22
C ALA A 383 9.40 8.41 25.52
N LEU A 384 10.10 7.27 25.66
CA LEU A 384 10.12 6.49 26.89
C LEU A 384 10.66 7.28 28.08
N ASN A 385 11.75 8.01 27.91
CA ASN A 385 12.41 8.77 28.96
C ASN A 385 11.63 10.03 29.36
N SER A 386 10.84 10.62 28.46
CA SER A 386 10.05 11.82 28.72
C SER A 386 8.68 11.53 29.34
N GLY A 387 8.28 10.26 29.44
CA GLY A 387 6.93 9.88 29.87
C GLY A 387 5.84 10.18 28.84
N THR A 388 6.23 10.36 27.58
CA THR A 388 5.29 10.54 26.47
C THR A 388 4.44 9.29 26.29
N SER A 389 3.18 9.47 25.89
CA SER A 389 2.29 8.36 25.58
C SER A 389 2.88 7.50 24.47
N ILE A 390 3.12 6.22 24.75
CA ILE A 390 3.59 5.23 23.79
C ILE A 390 2.50 4.19 23.61
N SER A 391 2.03 4.05 22.37
CA SER A 391 1.12 2.98 22.00
C SER A 391 1.91 1.86 21.33
N LEU A 392 1.89 0.67 21.93
CA LEU A 392 2.49 -0.56 21.43
C LEU A 392 4.02 -0.45 21.20
N VAL A 393 4.78 -1.01 22.11
CA VAL A 393 6.21 -1.27 21.91
C VAL A 393 6.33 -2.66 21.28
N PRO A 394 6.90 -2.80 20.09
CA PRO A 394 7.14 -4.14 19.52
C PRO A 394 8.10 -4.91 20.43
N SER A 395 7.89 -6.22 20.48
CA SER A 395 8.90 -7.13 21.05
C SER A 395 10.24 -6.94 20.34
N SER A 396 11.32 -7.10 21.06
CA SER A 396 12.71 -6.98 20.59
C SER A 396 12.90 -7.54 19.17
N GLY A 397 13.31 -6.72 18.20
CA GLY A 397 13.67 -7.17 16.87
C GLY A 397 13.10 -6.34 15.70
N HIS A 398 12.43 -5.24 15.94
CA HIS A 398 12.02 -4.33 14.86
C HIS A 398 13.23 -3.56 14.31
N PHE A 399 13.18 -3.28 13.02
CA PHE A 399 14.27 -2.65 12.26
C PHE A 399 13.91 -1.23 11.80
N ASP A 400 12.65 -0.84 11.98
CA ASP A 400 12.11 0.44 11.58
C ASP A 400 12.22 1.44 12.73
N HIS A 401 12.88 2.58 12.46
CA HIS A 401 13.17 3.56 13.49
C HIS A 401 12.95 5.00 13.01
N LEU A 402 12.72 5.88 13.97
CA LEU A 402 12.70 7.33 13.81
C LEU A 402 13.81 7.95 14.65
N PHE A 403 14.59 8.85 14.05
CA PHE A 403 15.59 9.66 14.74
C PHE A 403 15.30 11.14 14.51
N GLY A 404 15.66 11.98 15.48
CA GLY A 404 15.48 13.41 15.38
C GLY A 404 16.67 14.20 15.91
N THR A 405 16.88 15.40 15.38
CA THR A 405 17.84 16.38 15.90
C THR A 405 17.26 17.79 15.83
N GLY A 406 17.83 18.70 16.60
CA GLY A 406 17.34 20.07 16.73
C GLY A 406 16.39 20.25 17.90
N ASN A 407 15.61 21.31 17.86
CA ASN A 407 14.66 21.65 18.90
C ASN A 407 13.27 21.14 18.52
N TYR A 408 12.82 20.08 19.18
CA TYR A 408 11.48 19.51 19.02
C TYR A 408 11.00 18.85 20.32
N THR A 409 9.69 18.61 20.40
CA THR A 409 9.05 17.88 21.48
C THR A 409 8.22 16.74 20.88
N ILE A 410 8.30 15.55 21.48
CA ILE A 410 7.48 14.39 21.10
C ILE A 410 6.15 14.50 21.86
N LYS A 411 5.06 14.61 21.13
CA LYS A 411 3.70 14.65 21.67
C LYS A 411 3.09 13.25 21.77
N HIS A 412 3.38 12.40 20.79
CA HIS A 412 2.97 11.01 20.76
C HIS A 412 3.97 10.19 19.97
N PHE A 413 4.12 8.91 20.33
CA PHE A 413 4.92 7.94 19.60
C PHE A 413 4.21 6.59 19.57
N ALA A 414 4.16 5.94 18.42
CA ALA A 414 3.54 4.63 18.31
C ALA A 414 4.21 3.75 17.25
N PHE A 415 4.16 2.44 17.52
CA PHE A 415 4.31 1.41 16.51
C PHE A 415 2.93 0.91 16.10
N PHE A 416 2.79 0.61 14.83
CA PHE A 416 1.56 0.11 14.26
C PHE A 416 1.82 -1.23 13.57
N ASN A 417 1.37 -2.32 14.17
CA ASN A 417 1.52 -3.66 13.61
C ASN A 417 0.35 -4.62 13.92
N ASN A 418 -0.73 -4.11 14.52
CA ASN A 418 -1.66 -4.98 15.26
C ASN A 418 -3.07 -5.06 14.69
N THR A 419 -3.27 -4.79 13.40
CA THR A 419 -4.53 -5.11 12.75
C THR A 419 -4.35 -6.29 11.82
N ASN A 420 -5.38 -7.12 11.67
CA ASN A 420 -5.38 -8.20 10.67
C ASN A 420 -5.11 -7.68 9.25
N GLN A 421 -5.42 -6.41 8.99
CA GLN A 421 -5.18 -5.75 7.72
C GLN A 421 -3.69 -5.43 7.52
N HIS A 422 -3.02 -4.92 8.56
CA HIS A 422 -1.59 -4.61 8.49
C HIS A 422 -0.75 -5.87 8.20
N SER A 423 -1.08 -7.00 8.79
CA SER A 423 -0.38 -8.27 8.53
C SER A 423 -0.60 -8.82 7.10
N LEU A 424 -1.61 -8.31 6.38
CA LEU A 424 -1.82 -8.60 4.96
C LEU A 424 -1.02 -7.65 4.04
N LEU A 425 -0.56 -6.52 4.59
CA LEU A 425 0.15 -5.49 3.85
C LEU A 425 1.66 -5.75 3.83
N THR A 426 2.25 -6.00 5.00
CA THR A 426 3.71 -6.08 5.19
C THR A 426 4.06 -6.91 6.42
N ASP A 427 5.30 -7.39 6.47
CA ASP A 427 5.93 -8.05 7.62
C ASP A 427 6.62 -7.07 8.60
N HIS A 428 6.62 -5.78 8.26
CA HIS A 428 7.21 -4.72 9.09
C HIS A 428 6.18 -3.95 9.90
N PRO A 429 6.45 -3.60 11.17
CA PRO A 429 5.65 -2.61 11.89
C PRO A 429 5.91 -1.23 11.31
N PHE A 430 4.87 -0.40 11.18
CA PHE A 430 5.06 1.02 10.91
C PHE A 430 5.31 1.77 12.20
N VAL A 431 6.10 2.82 12.14
CA VAL A 431 6.41 3.66 13.29
C VAL A 431 6.11 5.11 12.97
N TYR A 432 5.45 5.81 13.91
CA TYR A 432 5.17 7.24 13.74
C TYR A 432 5.32 8.02 15.03
N ALA A 433 5.53 9.31 14.87
CA ALA A 433 5.56 10.27 15.95
C ALA A 433 4.81 11.55 15.58
N ASP A 434 4.05 12.10 16.54
CA ASP A 434 3.52 13.45 16.50
C ASP A 434 4.52 14.39 17.17
N LEU A 435 5.02 15.34 16.42
CA LEU A 435 6.13 16.20 16.81
C LEU A 435 5.73 17.66 16.79
N ALA A 436 6.16 18.43 17.81
CA ALA A 436 6.04 19.88 17.86
C ALA A 436 7.42 20.54 17.77
N PHE A 437 7.57 21.56 16.93
CA PHE A 437 8.81 22.31 16.71
C PHE A 437 8.53 23.72 16.16
#